data_88d303654b0e9d5edac311749229ed07
#
_entry.id   88d303654b0e9d5edac311749229ed07
#
_cell.length_a   1.000
_cell.length_b   1.000
_cell.length_c   1.000
_cell.angle_alpha   90.00
_cell.angle_beta   90.00
_cell.angle_gamma   90.00
#
_symmetry.space_group_name_H-M   'P 1'
#
loop_
_entity.id
_entity.type
_entity.pdbx_description
1 polymer ?
#
loop_
_entity_poly.entity_id
_entity_poly.type
_entity_poly.pdbx_seq_one_letter_code
_entity_poly.pdbx_strand_id
1 'polypeptide(L)'
;MSFIVRTVARTADGRDIVRPKSFDKAELSIGRSPSSDIHLPDLAVALNHAVIRSAAGGAVEIVATAGMPFLVDGKSTEHERFSASPGANIRIGSHSLSVEPGEGDEKGAVVITVERVGAISNASEEKEEARVFSLASVLPGRRIMAWAGVLLVLAIFLAWPLVSIHTQPTDNSRKVAFHADELWTSGKLSQVHRSLENNCQACHVKAGEAVRDTACVACHTKVHDHADKAKLLEAKGSPGIIDGTKQFVGGIFGIQPGRCVECHTEHQGQTAMPVTDERFCTNCHGDMSKRIDTALKDADDFGDHHPQFEPTIRFVGENGLPSFRRVSLDANPKEDNGLKFPHDLHLSTTNGVAQMAKTLGKAEGYGAPLDCANCHIRDATGSSFVAVKMEPACGACHSLAFDQVGGTIRTLRHGDPAQVVADIRAFYRAGAPRNPALQGMDRRRPGDFASAAQRASFAQTSAMHIGNADQAIRAVFSKGGACFDCHTVRATGNPTTPFAVTPVALSRRYMMKGWFDHASHDTESCASCHAVKGSKLSSDVNLPKLAKCQECHGGQDAHKEVPSACAMCHDYHRNDFAPLMVRDNRARGKAVEHIREKALKQAGTGI
;
A
#
# COMPACT_ATOMS: atom_id res chain seq x y z
N MET A 1 -69.94 14.64 24.80
CA MET A 1 -69.41 13.77 25.86
C MET A 1 -67.90 13.75 25.75
N SER A 2 -67.18 13.90 26.85
CA SER A 2 -65.75 13.77 26.88
C SER A 2 -65.34 12.31 27.16
N PHE A 3 -64.19 11.92 26.69
CA PHE A 3 -63.63 10.59 26.98
C PHE A 3 -62.48 10.74 27.97
N ILE A 4 -62.38 9.81 28.91
CA ILE A 4 -61.25 9.70 29.82
C ILE A 4 -60.62 8.34 29.64
N VAL A 5 -59.39 8.29 29.14
CA VAL A 5 -58.67 7.05 28.92
C VAL A 5 -57.70 6.83 30.09
N ARG A 6 -57.85 5.72 30.78
CA ARG A 6 -56.99 5.29 31.90
C ARG A 6 -56.14 4.13 31.44
N THR A 7 -54.85 4.37 31.28
CA THR A 7 -53.91 3.29 30.94
C THR A 7 -53.36 2.69 32.23
N VAL A 8 -53.58 1.39 32.39
CA VAL A 8 -53.07 0.61 33.53
C VAL A 8 -51.77 -0.07 33.14
N ALA A 9 -50.70 0.21 33.85
CA ALA A 9 -49.42 -0.47 33.72
C ALA A 9 -49.05 -1.14 35.03
N ARG A 10 -48.71 -2.41 35.00
CA ARG A 10 -48.32 -3.16 36.21
C ARG A 10 -46.81 -3.09 36.41
N THR A 11 -46.39 -2.66 37.60
CA THR A 11 -44.96 -2.67 37.98
C THR A 11 -44.47 -4.09 38.22
N ALA A 12 -43.13 -4.27 38.25
CA ALA A 12 -42.52 -5.55 38.59
C ALA A 12 -42.94 -6.08 39.98
N ASP A 13 -43.31 -5.17 40.90
CA ASP A 13 -43.75 -5.49 42.27
C ASP A 13 -45.28 -5.79 42.34
N GLY A 14 -45.97 -5.85 41.19
CA GLY A 14 -47.38 -6.16 41.11
C GLY A 14 -48.34 -5.00 41.40
N ARG A 15 -47.85 -3.75 41.55
CA ARG A 15 -48.69 -2.57 41.75
C ARG A 15 -49.17 -1.98 40.44
N ASP A 16 -50.42 -1.58 40.38
CA ASP A 16 -50.99 -0.93 39.22
C ASP A 16 -50.72 0.57 39.23
N ILE A 17 -50.16 1.07 38.14
CA ILE A 17 -50.02 2.52 37.90
C ILE A 17 -51.08 2.91 36.88
N VAL A 18 -52.04 3.73 37.31
CA VAL A 18 -53.10 4.23 36.44
C VAL A 18 -52.77 5.65 35.98
N ARG A 19 -52.75 5.85 34.67
CA ARG A 19 -52.49 7.17 34.04
C ARG A 19 -53.75 7.64 33.33
N PRO A 20 -54.50 8.59 33.88
CA PRO A 20 -55.67 9.16 33.22
C PRO A 20 -55.24 10.20 32.16
N LYS A 21 -55.95 10.24 31.06
CA LYS A 21 -55.83 11.25 30.01
C LYS A 21 -57.21 11.60 29.48
N SER A 22 -57.58 12.87 29.58
CA SER A 22 -58.88 13.37 29.14
C SER A 22 -58.81 13.83 27.68
N PHE A 23 -59.88 13.52 26.92
CA PHE A 23 -60.05 13.90 25.52
C PHE A 23 -61.41 14.59 25.35
N ASP A 24 -61.33 15.80 24.82
CA ASP A 24 -62.56 16.56 24.44
C ASP A 24 -62.78 16.43 22.91
N LYS A 25 -63.01 15.20 22.49
CA LYS A 25 -63.23 14.81 21.10
C LYS A 25 -64.53 13.99 21.02
N ALA A 26 -65.20 14.06 19.86
CA ALA A 26 -66.37 13.24 19.58
C ALA A 26 -66.02 11.75 19.29
N GLU A 27 -64.80 11.52 18.88
CA GLU A 27 -64.28 10.19 18.56
C GLU A 27 -62.79 10.04 18.94
N LEU A 28 -62.38 8.82 19.26
CA LEU A 28 -60.99 8.47 19.53
C LEU A 28 -60.52 7.37 18.62
N SER A 29 -59.35 7.53 18.06
CA SER A 29 -58.63 6.53 17.28
C SER A 29 -57.92 5.50 18.17
N ILE A 30 -58.04 4.23 17.80
CA ILE A 30 -57.41 3.08 18.50
C ILE A 30 -56.52 2.36 17.52
N GLY A 31 -55.24 2.17 17.86
CA GLY A 31 -54.33 1.47 17.00
C GLY A 31 -52.90 1.39 17.52
N ARG A 32 -52.05 0.75 16.75
CA ARG A 32 -50.61 0.62 17.06
C ARG A 32 -49.82 1.86 16.66
N SER A 33 -50.40 2.77 15.89
CA SER A 33 -49.72 4.03 15.56
C SER A 33 -49.47 4.87 16.83
N PRO A 34 -48.26 5.45 16.99
CA PRO A 34 -48.01 6.41 18.07
C PRO A 34 -48.91 7.66 18.02
N SER A 35 -49.50 7.94 16.86
CA SER A 35 -50.45 9.05 16.65
C SER A 35 -51.89 8.70 17.04
N SER A 36 -52.22 7.44 17.35
CA SER A 36 -53.54 7.05 17.83
C SER A 36 -53.81 7.60 19.19
N ASP A 37 -55.05 8.04 19.44
CA ASP A 37 -55.48 8.58 20.76
C ASP A 37 -55.33 7.53 21.85
N ILE A 38 -55.72 6.28 21.54
CA ILE A 38 -55.47 5.09 22.36
C ILE A 38 -54.42 4.25 21.64
N HIS A 39 -53.18 4.39 22.07
CA HIS A 39 -52.04 3.68 21.51
C HIS A 39 -51.87 2.31 22.15
N LEU A 40 -52.00 1.25 21.32
CA LEU A 40 -51.86 -0.14 21.72
C LEU A 40 -50.60 -0.72 21.06
N PRO A 41 -49.45 -0.76 21.74
CA PRO A 41 -48.19 -1.25 21.13
C PRO A 41 -48.14 -2.76 21.06
N ASP A 42 -48.93 -3.34 20.15
CA ASP A 42 -49.03 -4.76 19.89
C ASP A 42 -48.99 -5.02 18.38
N LEU A 43 -48.20 -6.01 17.95
CA LEU A 43 -48.09 -6.38 16.53
C LEU A 43 -49.37 -6.99 15.94
N ALA A 44 -50.24 -7.57 16.78
CA ALA A 44 -51.54 -8.06 16.37
C ALA A 44 -52.55 -6.93 16.14
N VAL A 45 -52.21 -5.67 16.46
CA VAL A 45 -53.09 -4.53 16.26
C VAL A 45 -52.67 -3.75 15.01
N ALA A 46 -53.58 -3.39 14.14
CA ALA A 46 -53.31 -2.55 12.97
C ALA A 46 -52.90 -1.14 13.39
N LEU A 47 -52.18 -0.41 12.51
CA LEU A 47 -51.76 0.96 12.75
C LEU A 47 -52.94 1.87 13.13
N ASN A 48 -54.07 1.74 12.42
CA ASN A 48 -55.37 2.32 12.72
C ASN A 48 -56.37 1.16 12.77
N HIS A 49 -56.62 0.61 13.96
CA HIS A 49 -57.41 -0.62 14.12
C HIS A 49 -58.90 -0.34 14.20
N ALA A 50 -59.29 0.58 15.07
CA ALA A 50 -60.70 0.94 15.28
C ALA A 50 -60.85 2.41 15.66
N VAL A 51 -62.05 2.91 15.56
CA VAL A 51 -62.47 4.20 16.07
C VAL A 51 -63.64 3.98 17.05
N ILE A 52 -63.55 4.58 18.25
CA ILE A 52 -64.63 4.59 19.23
C ILE A 52 -65.22 5.99 19.28
N ARG A 53 -66.52 6.12 19.22
CA ARG A 53 -67.24 7.38 19.20
C ARG A 53 -68.46 7.38 20.10
N SER A 54 -68.79 8.57 20.56
CA SER A 54 -70.01 8.79 21.33
C SER A 54 -71.25 8.87 20.43
N ALA A 55 -72.30 8.14 20.75
CA ALA A 55 -73.54 8.12 20.00
C ALA A 55 -74.69 8.70 20.83
N ALA A 56 -75.80 9.06 20.17
CA ALA A 56 -76.95 9.66 20.85
C ALA A 56 -77.55 8.71 21.89
N GLY A 57 -77.99 9.30 23.01
CA GLY A 57 -78.63 8.54 24.11
C GLY A 57 -77.68 7.88 25.09
N GLY A 58 -76.41 8.35 25.18
CA GLY A 58 -75.42 7.76 26.08
C GLY A 58 -74.82 6.44 25.61
N ALA A 59 -75.01 6.10 24.33
CA ALA A 59 -74.40 4.94 23.73
C ALA A 59 -72.99 5.25 23.23
N VAL A 60 -72.19 4.19 23.13
CA VAL A 60 -70.84 4.20 22.55
C VAL A 60 -70.83 3.26 21.36
N GLU A 61 -70.19 3.68 20.32
CA GLU A 61 -70.07 2.90 19.10
C GLU A 61 -68.59 2.71 18.75
N ILE A 62 -68.20 1.49 18.46
CA ILE A 62 -66.86 1.15 18.00
C ILE A 62 -66.91 0.52 16.62
N VAL A 63 -66.03 0.96 15.73
CA VAL A 63 -65.98 0.51 14.33
C VAL A 63 -64.57 0.17 13.95
N ALA A 64 -64.36 -0.97 13.37
CA ALA A 64 -63.04 -1.38 12.81
C ALA A 64 -62.70 -0.54 11.57
N THR A 65 -61.55 0.06 11.55
CA THR A 65 -61.10 0.90 10.43
C THR A 65 -60.32 0.08 9.41
N ALA A 66 -59.63 -0.97 9.83
CA ALA A 66 -58.76 -1.80 9.00
C ALA A 66 -59.44 -3.13 8.56
N GLY A 67 -60.73 -3.30 8.79
CA GLY A 67 -61.43 -4.56 8.52
C GLY A 67 -60.97 -5.73 9.39
N MET A 68 -60.30 -5.44 10.49
CA MET A 68 -59.86 -6.45 11.46
C MET A 68 -60.84 -6.48 12.65
N PRO A 69 -61.41 -7.65 12.94
CA PRO A 69 -62.40 -7.76 13.99
C PRO A 69 -61.75 -7.56 15.39
N PHE A 70 -62.56 -7.09 16.32
CA PHE A 70 -62.27 -7.04 17.74
C PHE A 70 -63.33 -7.82 18.53
N LEU A 71 -63.06 -8.12 19.77
CA LEU A 71 -64.03 -8.79 20.60
C LEU A 71 -64.76 -7.77 21.50
N VAL A 72 -66.09 -7.82 21.57
CA VAL A 72 -66.91 -7.11 22.57
C VAL A 72 -67.61 -8.17 23.39
N ASP A 73 -67.35 -8.18 24.69
CA ASP A 73 -67.87 -9.18 25.65
C ASP A 73 -67.68 -10.63 25.16
N GLY A 74 -66.52 -10.90 24.52
CA GLY A 74 -66.16 -12.22 23.98
C GLY A 74 -66.72 -12.55 22.62
N LYS A 75 -67.51 -11.69 21.97
CA LYS A 75 -68.09 -11.90 20.63
C LYS A 75 -67.26 -11.12 19.60
N SER A 76 -66.82 -11.77 18.54
CA SER A 76 -66.07 -11.15 17.44
C SER A 76 -66.99 -10.31 16.57
N THR A 77 -66.62 -9.04 16.36
CA THR A 77 -67.39 -8.10 15.53
C THR A 77 -66.46 -7.06 14.90
N GLU A 78 -66.91 -6.43 13.82
CA GLU A 78 -66.24 -5.27 13.22
C GLU A 78 -66.93 -3.95 13.51
N HIS A 79 -68.17 -4.03 14.03
CA HIS A 79 -68.98 -2.88 14.39
C HIS A 79 -69.93 -3.28 15.54
N GLU A 80 -69.90 -2.52 16.63
CA GLU A 80 -70.77 -2.74 17.76
C GLU A 80 -71.18 -1.41 18.39
N ARG A 81 -72.45 -1.37 18.81
CA ARG A 81 -73.02 -0.25 19.53
C ARG A 81 -73.61 -0.73 20.86
N PHE A 82 -73.13 -0.20 21.94
CA PHE A 82 -73.56 -0.58 23.30
C PHE A 82 -73.77 0.63 24.17
N SER A 83 -74.47 0.45 25.28
CA SER A 83 -74.66 1.52 26.26
C SER A 83 -73.41 1.66 27.12
N ALA A 84 -73.02 2.90 27.43
CA ALA A 84 -71.95 3.14 28.38
C ALA A 84 -72.27 2.64 29.82
N SER A 85 -73.57 2.48 30.15
CA SER A 85 -74.05 1.85 31.41
C SER A 85 -74.94 0.62 31.01
N PRO A 86 -74.57 -0.63 31.30
CA PRO A 86 -73.54 -1.11 32.23
C PRO A 86 -72.09 -1.11 31.67
N GLY A 87 -71.86 -0.66 30.43
CA GLY A 87 -70.54 -0.69 29.80
C GLY A 87 -70.31 -1.97 28.97
N ALA A 88 -69.08 -2.11 28.44
CA ALA A 88 -68.64 -3.29 27.70
C ALA A 88 -67.13 -3.50 27.86
N ASN A 89 -66.69 -4.74 27.67
CA ASN A 89 -65.29 -5.08 27.62
C ASN A 89 -64.86 -5.36 26.16
N ILE A 90 -64.01 -4.55 25.65
CA ILE A 90 -63.47 -4.67 24.28
C ILE A 90 -62.10 -5.26 24.34
N ARG A 91 -61.81 -6.26 23.54
CA ARG A 91 -60.50 -6.87 23.45
C ARG A 91 -59.89 -6.70 22.05
N ILE A 92 -58.74 -6.10 22.01
CA ILE A 92 -57.99 -5.82 20.78
C ILE A 92 -56.54 -6.30 20.99
N GLY A 93 -56.15 -7.34 20.29
CA GLY A 93 -54.83 -7.97 20.48
C GLY A 93 -54.64 -8.44 21.92
N SER A 94 -53.54 -8.07 22.52
CA SER A 94 -53.20 -8.35 23.93
C SER A 94 -53.81 -7.37 24.96
N HIS A 95 -54.68 -6.45 24.52
CA HIS A 95 -55.24 -5.40 25.35
C HIS A 95 -56.73 -5.58 25.59
N SER A 96 -57.17 -5.30 26.81
CA SER A 96 -58.58 -5.20 27.20
C SER A 96 -58.91 -3.74 27.47
N LEU A 97 -60.01 -3.28 26.89
CA LEU A 97 -60.52 -1.92 27.10
C LEU A 97 -61.91 -2.04 27.77
N SER A 98 -61.98 -1.72 29.05
CA SER A 98 -63.25 -1.64 29.77
C SER A 98 -63.85 -0.26 29.59
N VAL A 99 -65.06 -0.21 29.02
CA VAL A 99 -65.80 1.06 28.80
C VAL A 99 -66.89 1.18 29.85
N GLU A 100 -66.83 2.23 30.65
CA GLU A 100 -67.74 2.46 31.78
C GLU A 100 -68.17 3.93 31.83
N PRO A 101 -69.34 4.25 32.43
CA PRO A 101 -69.69 5.65 32.65
C PRO A 101 -68.82 6.29 33.74
N GLY A 102 -68.43 7.53 33.57
CA GLY A 102 -67.71 8.26 34.61
C GLY A 102 -68.56 8.51 35.84
N GLU A 103 -68.00 8.32 37.07
CA GLU A 103 -68.59 8.50 38.33
C GLU A 103 -68.01 9.74 39.08
N GLY A 104 -68.73 10.31 40.03
CA GLY A 104 -68.26 11.44 40.83
C GLY A 104 -67.96 12.69 39.98
N ASP A 105 -66.71 13.20 40.04
CA ASP A 105 -66.28 14.39 39.31
C ASP A 105 -66.18 14.19 37.81
N GLU A 106 -66.20 12.93 37.34
CA GLU A 106 -66.14 12.54 35.90
C GLU A 106 -67.55 12.29 35.33
N LYS A 107 -68.61 12.66 36.07
CA LYS A 107 -69.99 12.42 35.67
C LYS A 107 -70.31 13.07 34.27
N GLY A 108 -70.72 12.27 33.31
CA GLY A 108 -71.01 12.71 31.94
C GLY A 108 -69.90 12.44 30.95
N ALA A 109 -68.77 11.92 31.42
CA ALA A 109 -67.71 11.37 30.55
C ALA A 109 -67.83 9.85 30.36
N VAL A 110 -67.27 9.29 29.29
CA VAL A 110 -67.05 7.86 29.10
C VAL A 110 -65.62 7.53 29.52
N VAL A 111 -65.47 6.63 30.47
CA VAL A 111 -64.14 6.17 30.95
C VAL A 111 -63.77 4.90 30.24
N ILE A 112 -62.59 4.89 29.63
CA ILE A 112 -62.05 3.71 28.92
C ILE A 112 -60.78 3.29 29.66
N THR A 113 -60.83 2.18 30.38
CA THR A 113 -59.68 1.61 31.06
C THR A 113 -58.96 0.62 30.14
N VAL A 114 -57.69 0.91 29.83
CA VAL A 114 -56.84 0.09 28.93
C VAL A 114 -55.86 -0.71 29.76
N GLU A 115 -55.95 -2.00 29.73
CA GLU A 115 -55.09 -2.94 30.42
C GLU A 115 -54.50 -3.96 29.47
N ARG A 116 -53.24 -4.35 29.66
CA ARG A 116 -52.63 -5.41 28.90
C ARG A 116 -52.86 -6.77 29.59
N VAL A 117 -53.64 -7.62 28.95
CA VAL A 117 -54.06 -8.91 29.53
C VAL A 117 -53.45 -10.14 28.84
N GLY A 118 -52.48 -9.93 27.95
CA GLY A 118 -51.85 -11.00 27.17
C GLY A 118 -52.52 -11.24 25.81
N ALA A 119 -51.94 -12.11 24.99
CA ALA A 119 -52.52 -12.46 23.71
C ALA A 119 -53.83 -13.21 23.86
N ILE A 120 -54.77 -13.03 22.92
CA ILE A 120 -55.98 -13.86 22.83
C ILE A 120 -55.50 -15.31 22.56
N SER A 121 -55.68 -16.20 23.49
CA SER A 121 -55.43 -17.62 23.27
C SER A 121 -56.50 -18.17 22.37
N ASN A 122 -56.15 -18.46 21.11
CA ASN A 122 -57.06 -19.14 20.17
C ASN A 122 -57.07 -20.64 20.50
N ALA A 123 -57.63 -21.02 21.62
CA ALA A 123 -57.81 -22.41 22.01
C ALA A 123 -58.63 -23.22 20.99
N SER A 124 -59.35 -22.52 20.09
CA SER A 124 -60.07 -23.12 18.97
C SER A 124 -59.16 -23.34 17.72
N GLU A 125 -58.20 -22.41 17.46
CA GLU A 125 -57.21 -22.56 16.40
C GLU A 125 -56.18 -23.65 16.70
N GLU A 126 -55.71 -23.77 17.95
CA GLU A 126 -54.83 -24.88 18.36
C GLU A 126 -55.48 -26.26 18.13
N LYS A 127 -56.84 -26.37 18.24
CA LYS A 127 -57.53 -27.60 17.92
C LYS A 127 -57.72 -27.84 16.41
N GLU A 128 -57.80 -26.79 15.60
CA GLU A 128 -57.86 -26.89 14.16
C GLU A 128 -56.49 -27.07 13.50
N GLU A 129 -55.44 -26.38 13.99
CA GLU A 129 -54.03 -26.61 13.60
C GLU A 129 -53.54 -28.01 13.98
N ALA A 130 -54.00 -28.56 15.09
CA ALA A 130 -53.74 -29.97 15.45
C ALA A 130 -54.40 -30.99 14.49
N ARG A 131 -55.37 -30.57 13.67
CA ARG A 131 -55.99 -31.39 12.64
C ARG A 131 -55.40 -31.21 11.25
N VAL A 132 -54.69 -30.12 10.98
CA VAL A 132 -53.94 -29.93 9.75
C VAL A 132 -52.62 -30.70 9.86
N PHE A 133 -52.47 -31.72 9.06
CA PHE A 133 -51.36 -32.57 8.74
C PHE A 133 -50.06 -32.22 9.55
N SER A 134 -49.98 -32.72 10.76
CA SER A 134 -48.75 -32.62 11.52
C SER A 134 -47.78 -33.65 10.99
N LEU A 135 -46.74 -33.19 10.25
CA LEU A 135 -45.56 -33.98 9.89
C LEU A 135 -44.86 -34.58 11.13
N ALA A 136 -45.25 -34.18 12.35
CA ALA A 136 -44.67 -34.64 13.60
C ALA A 136 -44.93 -36.15 13.88
N SER A 137 -45.96 -36.75 13.26
CA SER A 137 -46.26 -38.19 13.38
C SER A 137 -45.53 -39.06 12.35
N VAL A 138 -45.02 -38.44 11.27
CA VAL A 138 -44.28 -39.12 10.18
C VAL A 138 -42.77 -38.89 10.29
N LEU A 139 -42.35 -37.75 10.84
CA LEU A 139 -40.94 -37.42 11.02
C LEU A 139 -40.39 -38.00 12.34
N PRO A 140 -39.12 -38.48 12.33
CA PRO A 140 -38.43 -38.91 13.56
C PRO A 140 -38.39 -37.77 14.58
N GLY A 141 -38.39 -38.11 15.85
CA GLY A 141 -38.41 -37.13 16.94
C GLY A 141 -37.37 -36.01 16.76
N ARG A 142 -37.67 -34.78 17.18
CA ARG A 142 -36.82 -33.58 17.00
C ARG A 142 -35.35 -33.79 17.34
N ARG A 143 -35.03 -34.61 18.35
CA ARG A 143 -33.65 -34.97 18.73
C ARG A 143 -32.96 -35.81 17.67
N ILE A 144 -33.65 -36.79 17.08
CA ILE A 144 -33.13 -37.66 16.02
C ILE A 144 -32.85 -36.81 14.76
N MET A 145 -33.81 -35.94 14.39
CA MET A 145 -33.63 -35.01 13.25
C MET A 145 -32.47 -34.05 13.45
N ALA A 146 -32.29 -33.50 14.67
CA ALA A 146 -31.16 -32.63 15.00
C ALA A 146 -29.84 -33.40 14.87
N TRP A 147 -29.75 -34.62 15.41
CA TRP A 147 -28.54 -35.44 15.29
C TRP A 147 -28.29 -35.87 13.83
N ALA A 148 -29.32 -36.23 13.10
CA ALA A 148 -29.19 -36.54 11.68
C ALA A 148 -28.70 -35.34 10.88
N GLY A 149 -29.21 -34.13 11.18
CA GLY A 149 -28.70 -32.87 10.61
C GLY A 149 -27.23 -32.60 10.94
N VAL A 150 -26.84 -32.78 12.19
CA VAL A 150 -25.44 -32.63 12.61
C VAL A 150 -24.53 -33.65 11.91
N LEU A 151 -24.92 -34.91 11.86
CA LEU A 151 -24.15 -35.95 11.17
C LEU A 151 -24.05 -35.70 9.67
N LEU A 152 -25.14 -35.20 9.03
CA LEU A 152 -25.12 -34.82 7.63
C LEU A 152 -24.14 -33.66 7.37
N VAL A 153 -24.17 -32.63 8.20
CA VAL A 153 -23.24 -31.49 8.10
C VAL A 153 -21.80 -31.98 8.28
N LEU A 154 -21.54 -32.83 9.28
CA LEU A 154 -20.21 -33.41 9.49
C LEU A 154 -19.80 -34.32 8.32
N ALA A 155 -20.69 -35.07 7.73
CA ALA A 155 -20.40 -35.89 6.56
C ALA A 155 -20.03 -35.04 5.34
N ILE A 156 -20.76 -33.96 5.07
CA ILE A 156 -20.52 -33.07 3.92
C ILE A 156 -19.30 -32.18 4.13
N PHE A 157 -19.18 -31.53 5.28
CA PHE A 157 -18.16 -30.49 5.51
C PHE A 157 -16.90 -30.99 6.19
N LEU A 158 -16.88 -32.20 6.73
CA LEU A 158 -15.70 -32.78 7.37
C LEU A 158 -15.27 -34.09 6.70
N ALA A 159 -16.15 -35.11 6.67
CA ALA A 159 -15.75 -36.42 6.20
C ALA A 159 -15.48 -36.46 4.69
N TRP A 160 -16.36 -35.88 3.88
CA TRP A 160 -16.17 -35.84 2.42
C TRP A 160 -14.92 -35.09 1.99
N PRO A 161 -14.60 -33.86 2.48
CA PRO A 161 -13.32 -33.22 2.19
C PRO A 161 -12.10 -34.05 2.62
N LEU A 162 -12.11 -34.67 3.80
CA LEU A 162 -11.02 -35.54 4.25
C LEU A 162 -10.81 -36.75 3.32
N VAL A 163 -11.87 -37.40 2.90
CA VAL A 163 -11.79 -38.49 1.91
C VAL A 163 -11.28 -37.97 0.57
N SER A 164 -11.75 -36.79 0.14
CA SER A 164 -11.29 -36.14 -1.10
C SER A 164 -9.80 -35.91 -1.11
N ILE A 165 -9.23 -35.36 -0.02
CA ILE A 165 -7.78 -35.14 0.11
C ILE A 165 -7.00 -36.45 0.02
N HIS A 166 -7.47 -37.52 0.66
CA HIS A 166 -6.75 -38.80 0.70
C HIS A 166 -6.86 -39.61 -0.61
N THR A 167 -7.92 -39.41 -1.38
CA THR A 167 -8.17 -40.19 -2.62
C THR A 167 -7.69 -39.47 -3.88
N GLN A 168 -7.41 -38.17 -3.82
CA GLN A 168 -6.96 -37.39 -4.96
C GLN A 168 -5.47 -37.63 -5.26
N PRO A 169 -5.07 -37.70 -6.54
CA PRO A 169 -3.68 -37.77 -6.91
C PRO A 169 -2.90 -36.52 -6.48
N THR A 170 -1.63 -36.70 -6.11
CA THR A 170 -0.73 -35.63 -5.65
C THR A 170 -0.18 -34.74 -6.74
N ASP A 171 -0.44 -35.08 -8.00
CA ASP A 171 -0.03 -34.30 -9.16
C ASP A 171 -1.10 -33.28 -9.61
N ASN A 172 -0.69 -32.30 -10.39
CA ASN A 172 -1.51 -31.20 -10.88
C ASN A 172 -2.69 -31.61 -11.81
N SER A 173 -3.04 -32.88 -11.85
CA SER A 173 -4.01 -33.43 -12.80
C SER A 173 -5.43 -33.58 -12.23
N ARG A 174 -5.87 -32.68 -11.34
CA ARG A 174 -7.27 -32.68 -10.91
C ARG A 174 -8.18 -32.37 -12.09
N LYS A 175 -8.76 -33.41 -12.69
CA LYS A 175 -9.60 -33.33 -13.89
C LYS A 175 -11.07 -33.02 -13.60
N VAL A 176 -11.48 -33.00 -12.33
CA VAL A 176 -12.86 -32.80 -11.91
C VAL A 176 -13.09 -31.33 -11.58
N ALA A 177 -14.18 -30.76 -12.06
CA ALA A 177 -14.50 -29.34 -11.88
C ALA A 177 -14.81 -28.94 -10.42
N PHE A 178 -15.17 -29.89 -9.56
CA PHE A 178 -15.45 -29.67 -8.15
C PHE A 178 -14.75 -30.73 -7.28
N HIS A 179 -14.11 -30.27 -6.22
CA HIS A 179 -13.48 -31.08 -5.22
C HIS A 179 -14.07 -30.76 -3.85
N ALA A 180 -14.38 -31.79 -3.05
CA ALA A 180 -15.05 -31.57 -1.76
C ALA A 180 -14.19 -30.74 -0.77
N ASP A 181 -12.87 -30.77 -0.91
CA ASP A 181 -11.92 -29.96 -0.13
C ASP A 181 -11.98 -28.45 -0.50
N GLU A 182 -12.56 -28.06 -1.65
CA GLU A 182 -12.87 -26.66 -1.95
C GLU A 182 -13.84 -26.03 -0.94
N LEU A 183 -14.66 -26.85 -0.25
CA LEU A 183 -15.54 -26.38 0.81
C LEU A 183 -14.77 -25.78 2.01
N TRP A 184 -13.49 -26.09 2.14
CA TRP A 184 -12.63 -25.54 3.18
C TRP A 184 -11.85 -24.32 2.76
N THR A 185 -11.90 -23.92 1.49
CA THR A 185 -11.20 -22.73 1.03
C THR A 185 -11.99 -21.48 1.40
N SER A 186 -11.31 -20.46 1.88
CA SER A 186 -11.88 -19.13 2.13
C SER A 186 -12.02 -18.29 0.85
N GLY A 187 -11.39 -18.71 -0.25
CA GLY A 187 -11.40 -17.99 -1.52
C GLY A 187 -10.35 -18.50 -2.50
N LYS A 188 -10.20 -17.79 -3.60
CA LYS A 188 -9.23 -18.09 -4.64
C LYS A 188 -7.81 -17.69 -4.23
N LEU A 189 -6.83 -18.39 -4.81
CA LEU A 189 -5.43 -18.02 -4.66
C LEU A 189 -5.13 -16.65 -5.28
N SER A 190 -4.05 -16.03 -4.83
CA SER A 190 -3.52 -14.81 -5.44
C SER A 190 -3.20 -15.02 -6.91
N GLN A 191 -3.16 -13.93 -7.67
CA GLN A 191 -2.90 -13.98 -9.12
C GLN A 191 -1.57 -14.65 -9.46
N VAL A 192 -0.55 -14.49 -8.61
CA VAL A 192 0.79 -15.09 -8.81
C VAL A 192 0.78 -16.60 -8.59
N HIS A 193 -0.09 -17.12 -7.73
CA HIS A 193 -0.26 -18.53 -7.45
C HIS A 193 -1.47 -19.18 -8.14
N ARG A 194 -2.14 -18.45 -9.02
CA ARG A 194 -3.33 -18.94 -9.73
C ARG A 194 -3.12 -20.25 -10.49
N SER A 195 -1.91 -20.51 -10.96
CA SER A 195 -1.57 -21.77 -11.61
C SER A 195 -1.61 -22.98 -10.67
N LEU A 196 -1.58 -22.75 -9.35
CA LEU A 196 -1.63 -23.78 -8.31
C LEU A 196 -3.04 -23.98 -7.72
N GLU A 197 -4.06 -23.26 -8.21
CA GLU A 197 -5.41 -23.23 -7.64
C GLU A 197 -6.03 -24.64 -7.48
N ASN A 198 -5.69 -25.57 -8.35
CA ASN A 198 -6.12 -26.96 -8.29
C ASN A 198 -5.08 -27.91 -7.65
N ASN A 199 -3.99 -27.39 -7.14
CA ASN A 199 -2.93 -28.18 -6.50
C ASN A 199 -2.77 -27.78 -5.03
N CYS A 200 -3.76 -28.12 -4.21
CA CYS A 200 -3.75 -27.81 -2.78
C CYS A 200 -2.51 -28.38 -2.05
N GLN A 201 -2.00 -29.53 -2.51
CA GLN A 201 -0.86 -30.22 -1.90
C GLN A 201 0.48 -29.55 -2.18
N ALA A 202 0.56 -28.61 -3.12
CA ALA A 202 1.76 -27.78 -3.28
C ALA A 202 2.10 -27.00 -2.00
N CYS A 203 1.06 -26.61 -1.24
CA CYS A 203 1.17 -25.88 0.01
C CYS A 203 0.73 -26.72 1.22
N HIS A 204 -0.40 -27.44 1.11
CA HIS A 204 -0.98 -28.28 2.15
C HIS A 204 -0.46 -29.72 2.05
N VAL A 205 0.72 -29.99 2.61
CA VAL A 205 1.38 -31.31 2.51
C VAL A 205 0.61 -32.40 3.26
N LYS A 206 -0.07 -32.03 4.36
CA LYS A 206 -0.89 -32.95 5.17
C LYS A 206 -2.23 -32.31 5.51
N ALA A 207 -3.27 -33.12 5.44
CA ALA A 207 -4.62 -32.71 5.85
C ALA A 207 -4.65 -32.30 7.33
N GLY A 208 -5.27 -31.15 7.63
CA GLY A 208 -5.40 -30.64 9.00
C GLY A 208 -4.13 -30.06 9.59
N GLU A 209 -3.00 -30.07 8.88
CA GLU A 209 -1.75 -29.44 9.30
C GLU A 209 -1.63 -28.06 8.64
N ALA A 210 -1.22 -27.06 9.43
CA ALA A 210 -0.97 -25.73 8.89
C ALA A 210 0.18 -25.76 7.88
N VAL A 211 0.08 -24.93 6.81
CA VAL A 211 1.12 -24.82 5.79
C VAL A 211 2.47 -24.51 6.43
N ARG A 212 3.48 -25.29 6.09
CA ARG A 212 4.85 -25.12 6.59
C ARG A 212 5.66 -24.24 5.67
N ASP A 213 6.61 -23.49 6.22
CA ASP A 213 7.54 -22.64 5.47
C ASP A 213 8.33 -23.42 4.42
N THR A 214 8.60 -24.70 4.67
CA THR A 214 9.27 -25.59 3.71
C THR A 214 8.52 -25.70 2.37
N ALA A 215 7.19 -25.61 2.38
CA ALA A 215 6.41 -25.62 1.15
C ALA A 215 6.63 -24.31 0.35
N CYS A 216 6.78 -23.19 1.04
CA CYS A 216 7.05 -21.89 0.41
C CYS A 216 8.47 -21.84 -0.18
N VAL A 217 9.48 -22.20 0.61
CA VAL A 217 10.89 -22.11 0.17
C VAL A 217 11.26 -23.16 -0.88
N ALA A 218 10.45 -24.21 -1.08
CA ALA A 218 10.63 -25.15 -2.18
C ALA A 218 10.61 -24.45 -3.56
N CYS A 219 9.80 -23.39 -3.69
CA CYS A 219 9.73 -22.56 -4.89
C CYS A 219 10.47 -21.22 -4.69
N HIS A 220 10.36 -20.62 -3.52
CA HIS A 220 10.96 -19.33 -3.19
C HIS A 220 12.37 -19.47 -2.62
N THR A 221 13.27 -20.13 -3.36
CA THR A 221 14.63 -20.50 -2.92
C THR A 221 15.55 -19.30 -2.65
N LYS A 222 15.21 -18.10 -3.13
CA LYS A 222 16.03 -16.88 -3.00
C LYS A 222 15.50 -15.92 -1.94
N VAL A 223 14.45 -16.27 -1.23
CA VAL A 223 13.92 -15.45 -0.15
C VAL A 223 14.80 -15.65 1.08
N HIS A 224 15.31 -14.54 1.60
CA HIS A 224 16.10 -14.52 2.83
C HIS A 224 15.32 -13.84 3.94
N ASP A 225 15.44 -14.35 5.13
CA ASP A 225 14.81 -13.75 6.30
C ASP A 225 15.31 -12.31 6.52
N HIS A 226 14.41 -11.46 6.97
CA HIS A 226 14.70 -10.06 7.31
C HIS A 226 15.78 -9.95 8.41
N ALA A 227 15.65 -10.78 9.43
CA ALA A 227 16.61 -11.02 10.48
C ALA A 227 16.66 -12.51 10.80
N ASP A 228 17.69 -13.00 11.51
CA ASP A 228 17.65 -14.35 12.03
C ASP A 228 16.46 -14.52 12.99
N LYS A 229 15.90 -15.73 13.03
CA LYS A 229 14.65 -16.01 13.73
C LYS A 229 14.73 -15.72 15.23
N ALA A 230 15.89 -15.92 15.85
CA ALA A 230 16.07 -15.66 17.26
C ALA A 230 15.98 -14.15 17.56
N LYS A 231 16.70 -13.32 16.79
CA LYS A 231 16.65 -11.87 16.92
C LYS A 231 15.28 -11.29 16.59
N LEU A 232 14.59 -11.88 15.62
CA LEU A 232 13.24 -11.45 15.24
C LEU A 232 12.25 -11.68 16.38
N LEU A 233 12.33 -12.83 17.05
CA LEU A 233 11.49 -13.15 18.20
C LEU A 233 11.85 -12.30 19.43
N GLU A 234 13.13 -12.05 19.66
CA GLU A 234 13.62 -11.19 20.74
C GLU A 234 13.17 -9.74 20.54
N ALA A 235 13.36 -9.19 19.33
CA ALA A 235 12.94 -7.84 18.97
C ALA A 235 11.42 -7.65 19.07
N LYS A 236 10.62 -8.67 18.80
CA LYS A 236 9.17 -8.65 18.96
C LYS A 236 8.73 -8.49 20.43
N GLY A 237 9.59 -8.89 21.37
CA GLY A 237 9.32 -8.82 22.79
C GLY A 237 8.35 -9.89 23.29
N SER A 238 7.94 -9.76 24.57
CA SER A 238 7.02 -10.72 25.19
C SER A 238 5.63 -10.63 24.57
N PRO A 239 5.03 -11.77 24.18
CA PRO A 239 3.70 -11.77 23.60
C PRO A 239 2.66 -11.26 24.61
N GLY A 240 1.69 -10.47 24.14
CA GLY A 240 0.51 -10.12 24.92
C GLY A 240 -0.34 -11.36 25.27
N ILE A 241 -1.34 -11.21 26.14
CA ILE A 241 -2.17 -12.32 26.63
C ILE A 241 -2.79 -13.12 25.47
N ILE A 242 -3.32 -12.42 24.45
CA ILE A 242 -3.97 -13.06 23.29
C ILE A 242 -2.93 -13.82 22.45
N ASP A 243 -1.80 -13.19 22.16
CA ASP A 243 -0.76 -13.79 21.33
C ASP A 243 -0.02 -14.91 22.09
N GLY A 244 0.15 -14.77 23.40
CA GLY A 244 0.65 -15.83 24.25
C GLY A 244 -0.26 -17.06 24.26
N THR A 245 -1.57 -16.85 24.30
CA THR A 245 -2.55 -17.96 24.21
C THR A 245 -2.49 -18.63 22.83
N LYS A 246 -2.42 -17.86 21.75
CA LYS A 246 -2.27 -18.39 20.38
C LYS A 246 -0.96 -19.20 20.23
N GLN A 247 0.15 -18.69 20.78
CA GLN A 247 1.45 -19.37 20.74
C GLN A 247 1.42 -20.66 21.57
N PHE A 248 0.80 -20.63 22.76
CA PHE A 248 0.65 -21.82 23.60
C PHE A 248 -0.18 -22.91 22.89
N VAL A 249 -1.35 -22.55 22.37
CA VAL A 249 -2.19 -23.47 21.61
C VAL A 249 -1.46 -23.96 20.34
N GLY A 250 -0.82 -23.04 19.63
CA GLY A 250 -0.01 -23.38 18.46
C GLY A 250 1.12 -24.36 18.79
N GLY A 251 1.81 -24.17 19.93
CA GLY A 251 2.86 -25.05 20.41
C GLY A 251 2.39 -26.48 20.63
N ILE A 252 1.16 -26.70 21.13
CA ILE A 252 0.55 -28.02 21.27
C ILE A 252 0.46 -28.74 19.92
N PHE A 253 0.22 -27.99 18.83
CA PHE A 253 0.14 -28.51 17.47
C PHE A 253 1.47 -28.43 16.70
N GLY A 254 2.59 -28.15 17.36
CA GLY A 254 3.90 -28.02 16.74
C GLY A 254 4.08 -26.80 15.85
N ILE A 255 3.23 -25.78 16.01
CA ILE A 255 3.24 -24.54 15.25
C ILE A 255 4.24 -23.58 15.90
N GLN A 256 5.35 -23.31 15.23
CA GLN A 256 6.35 -22.33 15.66
C GLN A 256 5.94 -20.90 15.23
N PRO A 257 6.18 -19.87 16.05
CA PRO A 257 5.93 -18.47 15.67
C PRO A 257 6.92 -18.01 14.58
N GLY A 258 6.56 -16.95 13.83
CA GLY A 258 7.38 -16.36 12.78
C GLY A 258 7.37 -17.14 11.48
N ARG A 259 6.22 -17.72 11.11
CA ARG A 259 6.04 -18.42 9.83
C ARG A 259 5.68 -17.49 8.70
N CYS A 260 5.99 -17.90 7.46
CA CYS A 260 5.62 -17.16 6.26
C CYS A 260 4.12 -16.81 6.20
N VAL A 261 3.27 -17.76 6.59
CA VAL A 261 1.80 -17.61 6.60
C VAL A 261 1.24 -16.64 7.64
N GLU A 262 2.04 -16.16 8.57
CA GLU A 262 1.61 -15.11 9.52
C GLU A 262 1.53 -13.74 8.84
N CYS A 263 2.26 -13.56 7.74
CA CYS A 263 2.29 -12.32 6.97
C CYS A 263 1.73 -12.51 5.56
N HIS A 264 2.00 -13.66 4.94
CA HIS A 264 1.55 -14.01 3.59
C HIS A 264 0.29 -14.85 3.68
N THR A 265 -0.85 -14.25 3.37
CA THR A 265 -2.14 -14.94 3.36
C THR A 265 -2.57 -15.20 1.92
N GLU A 266 -2.92 -16.46 1.64
CA GLU A 266 -3.54 -16.87 0.39
C GLU A 266 -5.06 -17.05 0.58
N HIS A 267 -5.77 -17.37 -0.49
CA HIS A 267 -7.23 -17.55 -0.51
C HIS A 267 -8.06 -16.29 -0.22
N GLN A 268 -7.45 -15.10 -0.36
CA GLN A 268 -8.13 -13.81 -0.18
C GLN A 268 -8.46 -13.10 -1.51
N GLY A 269 -8.39 -13.84 -2.63
CA GLY A 269 -8.67 -13.32 -3.96
C GLY A 269 -7.44 -12.77 -4.68
N GLN A 270 -7.66 -11.90 -5.67
CA GLN A 270 -6.61 -11.48 -6.61
C GLN A 270 -5.52 -10.59 -6.01
N THR A 271 -5.72 -10.01 -4.86
CA THR A 271 -4.74 -9.18 -4.16
C THR A 271 -3.81 -10.08 -3.37
N ALA A 272 -2.57 -10.17 -3.79
CA ALA A 272 -1.58 -11.11 -3.28
C ALA A 272 -1.18 -10.91 -1.81
N MET A 273 -1.40 -9.71 -1.24
CA MET A 273 -1.10 -9.43 0.16
C MET A 273 -2.01 -8.32 0.67
N PRO A 274 -2.50 -8.41 1.90
CA PRO A 274 -3.03 -7.24 2.57
C PRO A 274 -1.92 -6.18 2.65
N VAL A 275 -2.28 -4.92 2.56
CA VAL A 275 -1.37 -3.81 2.88
C VAL A 275 -0.86 -4.11 4.29
N THR A 276 0.45 -4.29 4.41
CA THR A 276 1.05 -4.57 5.72
C THR A 276 0.87 -3.34 6.58
N ASP A 277 0.05 -3.47 7.62
CA ASP A 277 -0.13 -2.41 8.62
C ASP A 277 1.24 -2.03 9.19
N GLU A 278 1.48 -0.76 9.38
CA GLU A 278 2.73 -0.23 9.95
C GLU A 278 3.08 -0.88 11.29
N ARG A 279 2.07 -1.23 12.09
CA ARG A 279 2.22 -1.97 13.37
C ARG A 279 3.00 -3.27 13.21
N PHE A 280 2.93 -3.91 12.06
CA PHE A 280 3.73 -5.09 11.79
C PHE A 280 5.23 -4.80 11.90
N CYS A 281 5.67 -3.65 11.40
CA CYS A 281 7.07 -3.22 11.45
C CYS A 281 7.41 -2.61 12.81
N THR A 282 6.56 -1.72 13.33
CA THR A 282 6.82 -0.95 14.54
C THR A 282 6.76 -1.80 15.81
N ASN A 283 6.07 -2.93 15.79
CA ASN A 283 6.11 -3.91 16.88
C ASN A 283 7.54 -4.38 17.23
N CYS A 284 8.44 -4.38 16.24
CA CYS A 284 9.87 -4.65 16.46
C CYS A 284 10.69 -3.35 16.45
N HIS A 285 10.44 -2.45 15.49
CA HIS A 285 11.27 -1.27 15.24
C HIS A 285 10.98 -0.08 16.14
N GLY A 286 9.80 0.01 16.79
CA GLY A 286 9.46 1.14 17.64
C GLY A 286 10.29 1.23 18.92
N ASP A 287 10.66 0.12 19.51
CA ASP A 287 11.43 0.04 20.76
C ASP A 287 12.58 -0.97 20.68
N MET A 288 13.13 -1.19 19.51
CA MET A 288 14.13 -2.23 19.27
C MET A 288 15.42 -1.98 20.08
N SER A 289 15.86 -0.74 20.17
CA SER A 289 17.07 -0.35 20.92
C SER A 289 16.97 -0.68 22.41
N LYS A 290 15.77 -0.76 22.99
CA LYS A 290 15.54 -1.15 24.39
C LYS A 290 15.57 -2.67 24.60
N ARG A 291 15.42 -3.46 23.55
CA ARG A 291 15.25 -4.93 23.62
C ARG A 291 16.48 -5.68 23.17
N ILE A 292 17.21 -5.18 22.19
CA ILE A 292 18.40 -5.80 21.64
C ILE A 292 19.53 -4.79 21.48
N ASP A 293 20.79 -5.26 21.59
CA ASP A 293 21.96 -4.44 21.26
C ASP A 293 22.08 -4.30 19.74
N THR A 294 21.85 -3.07 19.25
CA THR A 294 21.82 -2.75 17.83
C THR A 294 22.24 -1.31 17.57
N ALA A 295 22.89 -1.09 16.43
CA ALA A 295 23.18 0.25 15.93
C ALA A 295 22.01 0.87 15.14
N LEU A 296 20.90 0.10 14.95
CA LEU A 296 19.72 0.63 14.30
C LEU A 296 18.98 1.56 15.26
N LYS A 297 18.43 2.63 14.72
CA LYS A 297 17.58 3.56 15.47
C LYS A 297 16.14 3.08 15.44
N ASP A 298 15.42 3.37 16.50
CA ASP A 298 13.99 3.09 16.57
C ASP A 298 13.22 3.94 15.54
N ALA A 299 12.15 3.37 15.02
CA ALA A 299 11.25 4.00 14.06
C ALA A 299 9.84 3.43 14.24
N ASP A 300 8.85 4.28 14.49
CA ASP A 300 7.47 3.83 14.69
C ASP A 300 6.46 4.53 13.78
N ASP A 301 6.81 5.67 13.20
CA ASP A 301 5.98 6.40 12.25
C ASP A 301 6.87 7.18 11.26
N PHE A 302 6.49 7.20 9.97
CA PHE A 302 7.26 7.96 8.98
C PHE A 302 7.14 9.46 9.18
N GLY A 303 5.97 9.95 9.58
CA GLY A 303 5.71 11.38 9.72
C GLY A 303 6.51 12.03 10.84
N ASP A 304 6.58 11.37 12.00
CA ASP A 304 7.10 11.98 13.23
C ASP A 304 8.37 11.31 13.75
N HIS A 305 8.48 10.00 13.70
CA HIS A 305 9.51 9.24 14.40
C HIS A 305 10.40 8.40 13.49
N HIS A 306 10.48 8.74 12.21
CA HIS A 306 11.44 8.12 11.33
C HIS A 306 12.83 8.75 11.50
N PRO A 307 13.90 7.97 11.72
CA PRO A 307 15.26 8.51 11.82
C PRO A 307 15.72 9.10 10.48
N GLN A 308 16.65 10.09 10.56
CA GLN A 308 17.27 10.65 9.36
C GLN A 308 17.87 9.55 8.49
N PHE A 309 17.79 9.73 7.18
CA PHE A 309 18.36 8.80 6.21
C PHE A 309 19.87 8.66 6.38
N GLU A 310 20.31 7.42 6.37
CA GLU A 310 21.74 7.07 6.44
C GLU A 310 22.13 6.29 5.17
N PRO A 311 22.45 7.00 4.08
CA PRO A 311 22.95 6.36 2.87
C PRO A 311 24.25 5.61 3.11
N THR A 312 24.48 4.58 2.29
CA THR A 312 25.77 3.88 2.26
C THR A 312 26.74 4.63 1.37
N ILE A 313 27.76 5.21 1.98
CA ILE A 313 28.75 6.06 1.34
C ILE A 313 30.06 5.30 1.17
N ARG A 314 30.70 5.48 0.02
CA ARG A 314 32.00 4.94 -0.30
C ARG A 314 33.12 5.86 0.23
N PHE A 315 34.06 5.27 0.93
CA PHE A 315 35.30 5.90 1.38
C PHE A 315 36.50 5.10 0.88
N VAL A 316 37.59 5.77 0.63
CA VAL A 316 38.87 5.14 0.27
C VAL A 316 39.86 5.33 1.41
N GLY A 317 40.29 4.25 2.02
CA GLY A 317 41.25 4.26 3.09
C GLY A 317 42.67 4.62 2.59
N GLU A 318 43.62 4.83 3.53
CA GLU A 318 45.03 5.14 3.21
C GLU A 318 45.70 4.04 2.39
N ASN A 319 45.23 2.79 2.55
CA ASN A 319 45.68 1.64 1.76
C ASN A 319 45.10 1.61 0.32
N GLY A 320 44.29 2.60 -0.08
CA GLY A 320 43.63 2.69 -1.37
C GLY A 320 42.45 1.74 -1.56
N LEU A 321 42.09 0.97 -0.54
CA LEU A 321 40.92 0.04 -0.63
C LEU A 321 39.62 0.76 -0.30
N PRO A 322 38.54 0.47 -1.06
CA PRO A 322 37.25 1.06 -0.76
C PRO A 322 36.62 0.43 0.49
N SER A 323 36.01 1.25 1.32
CA SER A 323 35.15 0.87 2.42
C SER A 323 33.79 1.54 2.27
N PHE A 324 32.75 0.92 2.81
CA PHE A 324 31.40 1.43 2.74
C PHE A 324 30.85 1.59 4.15
N ARG A 325 30.32 2.78 4.46
CA ARG A 325 29.74 3.08 5.77
C ARG A 325 28.41 3.79 5.61
N ARG A 326 27.50 3.53 6.52
CA ARG A 326 26.26 4.31 6.64
C ARG A 326 26.60 5.62 7.36
N VAL A 327 26.17 6.72 6.80
CA VAL A 327 26.42 8.06 7.34
C VAL A 327 25.15 8.89 7.23
N SER A 328 24.74 9.51 8.34
CA SER A 328 23.55 10.37 8.34
C SER A 328 23.72 11.55 7.39
N LEU A 329 22.65 11.87 6.66
CA LEU A 329 22.62 13.05 5.77
C LEU A 329 22.76 14.37 6.54
N ASP A 330 22.53 14.40 7.86
CA ASP A 330 22.78 15.59 8.67
C ASP A 330 24.25 15.92 8.80
N ALA A 331 25.12 14.94 8.65
CA ALA A 331 26.56 15.15 8.62
C ALA A 331 27.06 15.73 7.29
N ASN A 332 26.19 15.98 6.31
CA ASN A 332 26.53 16.40 4.95
C ASN A 332 27.71 15.58 4.38
N PRO A 333 27.55 14.26 4.27
CA PRO A 333 28.65 13.36 3.94
C PRO A 333 29.19 13.62 2.54
N LYS A 334 30.46 13.26 2.35
CA LYS A 334 31.14 13.30 1.04
C LYS A 334 31.56 11.90 0.65
N GLU A 335 31.46 11.59 -0.63
CA GLU A 335 31.82 10.30 -1.20
C GLU A 335 33.16 10.35 -1.92
N ASP A 336 34.02 9.38 -1.69
CA ASP A 336 35.27 9.23 -2.44
C ASP A 336 35.03 8.54 -3.78
N ASN A 337 34.44 9.24 -4.71
CA ASN A 337 34.09 8.68 -6.03
C ASN A 337 35.15 8.82 -7.11
N GLY A 338 36.22 9.57 -6.86
CA GLY A 338 37.35 9.75 -7.78
C GLY A 338 37.12 10.73 -8.93
N LEU A 339 35.93 11.31 -9.05
CA LEU A 339 35.59 12.30 -10.07
C LEU A 339 35.71 13.71 -9.54
N LYS A 340 36.17 14.64 -10.36
CA LYS A 340 36.13 16.09 -10.13
C LYS A 340 35.08 16.67 -11.07
N PHE A 341 33.89 16.97 -10.56
CA PHE A 341 32.81 17.52 -11.35
C PHE A 341 32.04 18.57 -10.54
N PRO A 342 32.03 19.84 -10.94
CA PRO A 342 31.24 20.89 -10.31
C PRO A 342 29.86 21.03 -10.96
N HIS A 343 28.80 20.65 -10.29
CA HIS A 343 27.44 20.82 -10.78
C HIS A 343 27.11 22.31 -10.95
N ASP A 344 27.50 23.18 -10.02
CA ASP A 344 27.25 24.62 -10.07
C ASP A 344 27.76 25.27 -11.34
N LEU A 345 28.94 24.86 -11.82
CA LEU A 345 29.52 25.34 -13.06
C LEU A 345 28.73 24.89 -14.28
N HIS A 346 28.32 23.61 -14.32
CA HIS A 346 27.65 23.03 -15.48
C HIS A 346 26.16 23.41 -15.55
N LEU A 347 25.52 23.65 -14.43
CA LEU A 347 24.10 24.04 -14.36
C LEU A 347 23.89 25.57 -14.37
N SER A 348 24.94 26.35 -14.52
CA SER A 348 24.83 27.80 -14.69
C SER A 348 24.11 28.12 -16.01
N THR A 349 23.22 29.10 -15.97
CA THR A 349 22.45 29.54 -17.16
C THR A 349 23.14 30.65 -17.95
N THR A 350 24.24 31.22 -17.46
CA THR A 350 24.85 32.44 -17.99
C THR A 350 26.34 32.35 -18.33
N ASN A 351 27.04 31.35 -17.79
CA ASN A 351 28.47 31.21 -17.95
C ASN A 351 28.89 30.62 -19.30
N GLY A 352 30.20 30.37 -19.48
CA GLY A 352 30.74 29.80 -20.73
C GLY A 352 30.20 28.41 -21.06
N VAL A 353 29.85 27.58 -20.06
CA VAL A 353 29.22 26.27 -20.29
C VAL A 353 27.84 26.44 -20.94
N ALA A 354 27.03 27.36 -20.42
CA ALA A 354 25.73 27.66 -20.98
C ALA A 354 25.82 28.20 -22.42
N GLN A 355 26.82 29.03 -22.70
CA GLN A 355 27.06 29.53 -24.05
C GLN A 355 27.49 28.41 -25.01
N MET A 356 28.36 27.51 -24.56
CA MET A 356 28.78 26.34 -25.34
C MET A 356 27.61 25.42 -25.67
N ALA A 357 26.78 25.10 -24.67
CA ALA A 357 25.60 24.25 -24.87
C ALA A 357 24.62 24.85 -25.88
N LYS A 358 24.40 26.17 -25.84
CA LYS A 358 23.60 26.87 -26.85
C LYS A 358 24.22 26.79 -28.25
N THR A 359 25.54 26.91 -28.36
CA THR A 359 26.29 26.88 -29.63
C THR A 359 26.26 25.50 -30.28
N LEU A 360 26.30 24.42 -29.49
CA LEU A 360 26.20 23.06 -30.01
C LEU A 360 24.86 22.77 -30.68
N GLY A 361 23.79 23.45 -30.24
CA GLY A 361 22.49 23.39 -30.90
C GLY A 361 21.71 22.09 -30.69
N LYS A 362 20.49 22.08 -31.19
CA LYS A 362 19.56 20.96 -31.03
C LYS A 362 19.97 19.68 -31.77
N ALA A 363 20.72 19.81 -32.86
CA ALA A 363 21.19 18.66 -33.64
C ALA A 363 22.11 17.72 -32.82
N GLU A 364 22.83 18.27 -31.85
CA GLU A 364 23.68 17.51 -30.94
C GLU A 364 23.02 17.24 -29.56
N GLY A 365 21.71 17.47 -29.44
CA GLY A 365 20.93 17.25 -28.20
C GLY A 365 21.00 18.41 -27.21
N TYR A 366 21.48 19.60 -27.64
CA TYR A 366 21.65 20.79 -26.82
C TYR A 366 20.84 21.97 -27.42
N GLY A 367 21.27 23.20 -27.24
CA GLY A 367 20.61 24.40 -27.78
C GLY A 367 20.03 25.31 -26.67
N ALA A 368 20.17 24.90 -25.42
CA ALA A 368 19.85 25.62 -24.22
C ALA A 368 20.96 25.40 -23.16
N PRO A 369 20.99 26.14 -22.04
CA PRO A 369 21.83 25.80 -20.91
C PRO A 369 21.58 24.35 -20.47
N LEU A 370 22.61 23.68 -19.96
CA LEU A 370 22.47 22.30 -19.52
C LEU A 370 21.48 22.14 -18.39
N ASP A 371 20.73 21.06 -18.42
CA ASP A 371 19.86 20.60 -17.34
C ASP A 371 20.22 19.18 -16.88
N CYS A 372 19.49 18.68 -15.90
CA CYS A 372 19.74 17.36 -15.31
C CYS A 372 19.66 16.23 -16.34
N ALA A 373 18.71 16.32 -17.26
CA ALA A 373 18.39 15.28 -18.25
C ALA A 373 19.48 15.15 -19.34
N ASN A 374 20.33 16.16 -19.54
CA ASN A 374 21.45 16.08 -20.47
C ASN A 374 22.50 15.03 -20.04
N CYS A 375 22.58 14.74 -18.73
CA CYS A 375 23.58 13.81 -18.17
C CYS A 375 22.93 12.62 -17.45
N HIS A 376 21.81 12.84 -16.74
CA HIS A 376 21.11 11.83 -15.97
C HIS A 376 19.93 11.26 -16.77
N ILE A 377 20.19 10.15 -17.46
CA ILE A 377 19.18 9.49 -18.31
C ILE A 377 18.47 8.43 -17.47
N ARG A 378 17.14 8.47 -17.47
CA ARG A 378 16.31 7.47 -16.77
C ARG A 378 16.54 6.07 -17.37
N ASP A 379 16.52 5.08 -16.52
CA ASP A 379 16.55 3.68 -16.95
C ASP A 379 15.24 3.28 -17.68
N ALA A 380 15.20 2.09 -18.24
CA ALA A 380 14.02 1.59 -18.95
C ALA A 380 12.75 1.49 -18.08
N THR A 381 12.90 1.53 -16.75
CA THR A 381 11.77 1.49 -15.82
C THR A 381 11.31 2.89 -15.42
N GLY A 382 12.08 3.93 -15.74
CA GLY A 382 11.84 5.31 -15.28
C GLY A 382 12.10 5.55 -13.80
N SER A 383 12.39 4.51 -13.05
CA SER A 383 12.48 4.56 -11.58
C SER A 383 13.86 4.94 -11.06
N SER A 384 14.89 4.77 -11.87
CA SER A 384 16.27 5.06 -11.54
C SER A 384 16.98 5.65 -12.76
N PHE A 385 18.30 5.82 -12.67
CA PHE A 385 19.09 6.42 -13.72
C PHE A 385 20.21 5.46 -14.16
N VAL A 386 20.53 5.48 -15.45
CA VAL A 386 21.71 4.79 -15.93
C VAL A 386 22.97 5.52 -15.47
N ALA A 387 24.08 4.77 -15.35
CA ALA A 387 25.36 5.38 -14.99
C ALA A 387 25.80 6.40 -16.04
N VAL A 388 26.19 7.59 -15.60
CA VAL A 388 26.78 8.62 -16.47
C VAL A 388 28.08 8.09 -17.07
N LYS A 389 28.22 8.17 -18.39
CA LYS A 389 29.43 7.78 -19.13
C LYS A 389 30.05 9.01 -19.80
N MET A 390 31.38 9.02 -19.89
CA MET A 390 32.12 10.15 -20.42
C MET A 390 31.71 10.49 -21.85
N GLU A 391 31.65 9.50 -22.74
CA GLU A 391 31.43 9.69 -24.16
C GLU A 391 30.09 10.36 -24.47
N PRO A 392 28.95 9.83 -24.05
CA PRO A 392 27.65 10.43 -24.37
C PRO A 392 27.33 11.68 -23.56
N ALA A 393 27.85 11.81 -22.32
CA ALA A 393 27.47 12.91 -21.44
C ALA A 393 28.44 14.10 -21.49
N CYS A 394 29.71 13.86 -21.77
CA CYS A 394 30.75 14.88 -21.67
C CYS A 394 31.48 15.12 -22.99
N GLY A 395 31.51 14.13 -23.89
CA GLY A 395 32.36 14.09 -25.09
C GLY A 395 32.08 15.21 -26.09
N ALA A 396 30.87 15.73 -26.17
CA ALA A 396 30.51 16.82 -27.06
C ALA A 396 31.28 18.15 -26.74
N CYS A 397 31.58 18.37 -25.46
CA CYS A 397 32.30 19.56 -24.99
C CYS A 397 33.74 19.24 -24.58
N HIS A 398 33.99 18.07 -24.01
CA HIS A 398 35.28 17.63 -23.48
C HIS A 398 35.93 16.59 -24.40
N SER A 399 36.60 17.08 -25.45
CA SER A 399 37.34 16.23 -26.37
C SER A 399 38.59 15.66 -25.69
N LEU A 400 38.90 14.39 -25.98
CA LEU A 400 40.16 13.73 -25.65
C LEU A 400 41.19 13.85 -26.80
N ALA A 401 41.03 14.85 -27.64
CA ALA A 401 41.97 15.13 -28.71
C ALA A 401 43.38 15.45 -28.17
N PHE A 402 44.42 14.90 -28.73
CA PHE A 402 45.79 15.11 -28.32
C PHE A 402 46.74 15.53 -29.45
N ASP A 403 46.38 15.27 -30.70
CA ASP A 403 47.15 15.67 -31.89
C ASP A 403 46.31 15.72 -33.15
N GLN A 404 46.87 16.22 -34.28
CA GLN A 404 46.25 16.24 -35.58
C GLN A 404 47.27 15.79 -36.66
N VAL A 405 46.83 14.95 -37.59
CA VAL A 405 47.67 14.51 -38.68
C VAL A 405 46.86 14.62 -39.99
N GLY A 406 47.39 15.38 -40.96
CA GLY A 406 46.74 15.54 -42.25
C GLY A 406 45.31 16.04 -42.20
N GLY A 407 45.00 16.93 -41.26
CA GLY A 407 43.64 17.41 -41.03
C GLY A 407 42.76 16.53 -40.16
N THR A 408 43.20 15.31 -39.83
CA THR A 408 42.44 14.37 -38.97
C THR A 408 42.82 14.54 -37.50
N ILE A 409 41.88 14.85 -36.67
CA ILE A 409 42.03 14.94 -35.20
C ILE A 409 42.25 13.54 -34.63
N ARG A 410 43.27 13.40 -33.81
CA ARG A 410 43.56 12.17 -33.06
C ARG A 410 43.05 12.29 -31.64
N THR A 411 42.18 11.37 -31.25
CA THR A 411 41.61 11.32 -29.92
C THR A 411 42.14 10.12 -29.15
N LEU A 412 42.30 10.32 -27.84
CA LEU A 412 42.64 9.23 -26.92
C LEU A 412 41.38 8.40 -26.62
N ARG A 413 41.63 7.13 -26.36
CA ARG A 413 40.58 6.25 -25.87
C ARG A 413 40.39 6.50 -24.37
N HIS A 414 39.17 6.79 -23.93
CA HIS A 414 38.86 6.88 -22.49
C HIS A 414 38.83 5.47 -21.88
N GLY A 415 39.47 5.29 -20.74
CA GLY A 415 39.50 4.01 -20.02
C GLY A 415 40.82 3.75 -19.31
N ASP A 416 41.63 2.80 -19.79
CA ASP A 416 42.88 2.38 -19.17
C ASP A 416 44.02 3.41 -19.40
N PRO A 417 44.55 4.05 -18.33
CA PRO A 417 45.65 5.00 -18.42
C PRO A 417 46.93 4.40 -19.01
N ALA A 418 47.20 3.10 -18.80
CA ALA A 418 48.38 2.44 -19.35
C ALA A 418 48.23 2.29 -20.88
N GLN A 419 47.03 1.98 -21.36
CA GLN A 419 46.74 1.93 -22.78
C GLN A 419 46.90 3.33 -23.42
N VAL A 420 46.40 4.38 -22.77
CA VAL A 420 46.56 5.78 -23.22
C VAL A 420 48.06 6.12 -23.42
N VAL A 421 48.88 5.77 -22.44
CA VAL A 421 50.33 5.98 -22.53
C VAL A 421 50.96 5.19 -23.70
N ALA A 422 50.52 3.94 -23.87
CA ALA A 422 51.00 3.10 -24.96
C ALA A 422 50.58 3.65 -26.34
N ASP A 423 49.33 4.12 -26.47
CA ASP A 423 48.78 4.70 -27.71
C ASP A 423 49.54 6.00 -28.08
N ILE A 424 49.82 6.88 -27.11
CA ILE A 424 50.61 8.09 -27.35
C ILE A 424 52.04 7.72 -27.81
N ARG A 425 52.67 6.78 -27.12
CA ARG A 425 54.01 6.32 -27.49
C ARG A 425 54.07 5.69 -28.88
N ALA A 426 53.08 4.85 -29.22
CA ALA A 426 52.99 4.24 -30.53
C ALA A 426 52.77 5.29 -31.63
N PHE A 427 51.92 6.27 -31.39
CA PHE A 427 51.65 7.36 -32.33
C PHE A 427 52.93 8.15 -32.65
N TYR A 428 53.70 8.56 -31.65
CA TYR A 428 54.92 9.33 -31.87
C TYR A 428 56.08 8.49 -32.40
N ARG A 429 56.12 7.19 -32.18
CA ARG A 429 57.12 6.28 -32.78
C ARG A 429 56.87 6.06 -34.27
N ALA A 430 55.65 6.12 -34.71
CA ALA A 430 55.29 5.90 -36.11
C ALA A 430 55.77 6.98 -37.08
N GLY A 431 56.44 8.05 -36.57
CA GLY A 431 56.99 9.12 -37.41
C GLY A 431 55.94 9.95 -38.17
N ALA A 432 54.70 9.89 -37.78
CA ALA A 432 53.63 10.63 -38.43
C ALA A 432 53.86 12.15 -38.38
N PRO A 433 53.47 12.90 -39.42
CA PRO A 433 53.50 14.38 -39.39
C PRO A 433 52.64 14.89 -38.22
N ARG A 434 53.14 15.89 -37.55
CA ARG A 434 52.55 16.39 -36.29
C ARG A 434 52.07 17.82 -36.45
N ASN A 435 50.90 18.10 -35.95
CA ASN A 435 50.47 19.46 -35.77
C ASN A 435 50.38 19.78 -34.27
N PRO A 436 51.44 20.40 -33.69
CA PRO A 436 51.49 20.67 -32.27
C PRO A 436 50.45 21.70 -31.82
N ALA A 437 49.88 22.44 -32.75
CA ALA A 437 48.84 23.42 -32.44
C ALA A 437 47.58 22.83 -31.80
N LEU A 438 47.38 21.51 -31.91
CA LEU A 438 46.19 20.83 -31.36
C LEU A 438 46.41 20.21 -30.00
N GLN A 439 47.64 20.20 -29.45
CA GLN A 439 47.81 19.70 -28.08
C GLN A 439 47.08 20.60 -27.10
N GLY A 440 45.86 20.17 -26.74
CA GLY A 440 44.97 20.88 -25.84
C GLY A 440 44.00 21.90 -26.46
N MET A 441 44.07 22.19 -27.77
CA MET A 441 43.20 23.19 -28.41
C MET A 441 41.77 22.65 -28.65
N ASP A 442 41.63 21.37 -28.94
CA ASP A 442 40.32 20.75 -29.19
C ASP A 442 39.63 20.33 -27.87
N ARG A 443 40.23 20.62 -26.77
CA ARG A 443 39.56 20.50 -25.48
C ARG A 443 38.61 21.67 -25.33
N ARG A 444 37.35 21.42 -25.76
CA ARG A 444 36.27 22.38 -25.66
C ARG A 444 35.94 22.60 -24.18
N ARG A 445 36.70 23.49 -23.54
CA ARG A 445 36.36 23.98 -22.19
C ARG A 445 35.55 25.25 -22.36
N PRO A 446 34.31 25.25 -21.87
CA PRO A 446 33.52 26.48 -21.82
C PRO A 446 34.30 27.57 -21.08
N GLY A 447 34.57 28.68 -21.77
CA GLY A 447 35.32 29.82 -21.18
C GLY A 447 36.84 29.83 -21.35
N ASP A 448 37.47 28.76 -21.85
CA ASP A 448 38.94 28.70 -22.00
C ASP A 448 39.50 29.69 -23.04
N PHE A 449 38.67 30.16 -23.98
CA PHE A 449 39.09 31.07 -25.04
C PHE A 449 38.07 32.20 -25.23
N ALA A 450 38.06 33.13 -24.29
CA ALA A 450 37.17 34.29 -24.36
C ALA A 450 37.53 35.27 -25.49
N SER A 451 38.77 35.26 -25.97
CA SER A 451 39.24 36.15 -27.02
C SER A 451 40.08 35.47 -28.11
N ALA A 452 40.16 36.07 -29.29
CA ALA A 452 41.04 35.64 -30.36
C ALA A 452 42.51 35.67 -29.97
N ALA A 453 42.91 36.63 -29.14
CA ALA A 453 44.28 36.74 -28.62
C ALA A 453 44.65 35.55 -27.70
N GLN A 454 43.72 35.12 -26.82
CA GLN A 454 43.95 33.93 -25.99
C GLN A 454 44.06 32.66 -26.82
N ARG A 455 43.29 32.51 -27.89
CA ARG A 455 43.40 31.38 -28.83
C ARG A 455 44.73 31.38 -29.53
N ALA A 456 45.18 32.56 -30.01
CA ALA A 456 46.48 32.70 -30.69
C ALA A 456 47.67 32.42 -29.73
N SER A 457 47.61 32.96 -28.49
CA SER A 457 48.63 32.70 -27.47
C SER A 457 48.71 31.22 -27.11
N PHE A 458 47.57 30.55 -26.95
CA PHE A 458 47.54 29.13 -26.66
C PHE A 458 48.09 28.29 -27.85
N ALA A 459 47.72 28.63 -29.08
CA ALA A 459 48.26 27.97 -30.28
C ALA A 459 49.79 28.14 -30.34
N GLN A 460 50.30 29.32 -30.05
CA GLN A 460 51.75 29.59 -30.04
C GLN A 460 52.48 28.83 -28.93
N THR A 461 51.91 28.77 -27.74
CA THR A 461 52.46 27.99 -26.62
C THR A 461 52.44 26.50 -26.91
N SER A 462 51.37 25.99 -27.52
CA SER A 462 51.23 24.58 -27.91
C SER A 462 52.23 24.22 -29.00
N ALA A 463 52.56 25.13 -29.93
CA ALA A 463 53.57 24.93 -30.97
C ALA A 463 55.01 24.73 -30.39
N MET A 464 55.28 25.27 -29.22
CA MET A 464 56.58 25.10 -28.52
C MET A 464 56.77 23.71 -27.90
N HIS A 465 55.70 22.96 -27.70
CA HIS A 465 55.76 21.62 -27.10
C HIS A 465 55.86 20.51 -28.13
N ILE A 466 56.67 20.71 -29.12
CA ILE A 466 56.89 19.73 -30.17
C ILE A 466 57.72 18.57 -29.65
N GLY A 467 57.07 17.47 -29.61
CA GLY A 467 57.85 16.56 -29.87
C GLY A 467 58.16 15.20 -29.39
N ASN A 468 58.21 14.91 -28.19
CA ASN A 468 58.38 13.52 -27.81
C ASN A 468 57.11 12.98 -27.07
N ALA A 469 56.95 11.69 -27.12
CA ALA A 469 55.83 11.02 -26.47
C ALA A 469 55.70 11.39 -24.98
N ASP A 470 56.82 11.59 -24.26
CA ASP A 470 56.80 11.86 -22.86
C ASP A 470 56.31 13.29 -22.53
N GLN A 471 56.49 14.24 -23.44
CA GLN A 471 55.91 15.56 -23.32
C GLN A 471 54.40 15.53 -23.52
N ALA A 472 53.94 14.80 -24.51
CA ALA A 472 52.51 14.59 -24.77
C ALA A 472 51.82 13.87 -23.59
N ILE A 473 52.47 12.82 -23.07
CA ILE A 473 51.96 12.11 -21.88
C ILE A 473 51.88 13.06 -20.70
N ARG A 474 52.92 13.84 -20.41
CA ARG A 474 52.86 14.84 -19.32
C ARG A 474 51.75 15.86 -19.54
N ALA A 475 51.57 16.34 -20.78
CA ALA A 475 50.52 17.33 -21.08
C ALA A 475 49.11 16.78 -20.80
N VAL A 476 48.87 15.50 -21.15
CA VAL A 476 47.56 14.84 -20.96
C VAL A 476 47.23 14.59 -19.47
N PHE A 477 48.26 14.22 -18.67
CA PHE A 477 48.04 13.81 -17.28
C PHE A 477 48.31 14.92 -16.25
N SER A 478 48.89 16.05 -16.63
CA SER A 478 49.17 17.18 -15.71
C SER A 478 47.97 18.13 -15.60
N LYS A 479 48.06 19.08 -14.66
CA LYS A 479 47.07 20.14 -14.47
C LYS A 479 46.80 20.85 -15.78
N GLY A 480 45.52 20.93 -16.13
CA GLY A 480 45.06 21.41 -17.42
C GLY A 480 45.06 20.33 -18.53
N GLY A 481 45.52 19.12 -18.25
CA GLY A 481 45.49 17.98 -19.17
C GLY A 481 44.15 17.23 -19.15
N ALA A 482 43.87 16.47 -20.21
CA ALA A 482 42.58 15.80 -20.42
C ALA A 482 42.14 14.91 -19.24
N CYS A 483 43.08 14.20 -18.62
CA CYS A 483 42.77 13.33 -17.50
C CYS A 483 42.66 14.09 -16.17
N PHE A 484 43.53 15.08 -15.93
CA PHE A 484 43.64 15.77 -14.66
C PHE A 484 42.41 16.60 -14.30
N ASP A 485 41.71 17.12 -15.28
CA ASP A 485 40.54 17.98 -15.04
C ASP A 485 39.38 17.24 -14.42
N CYS A 486 39.23 15.98 -14.76
CA CYS A 486 38.14 15.13 -14.27
C CYS A 486 38.59 14.14 -13.18
N HIS A 487 39.87 13.78 -13.18
CA HIS A 487 40.40 12.73 -12.30
C HIS A 487 41.48 13.23 -11.34
N THR A 488 41.65 12.53 -10.23
CA THR A 488 42.84 12.64 -9.41
C THR A 488 43.96 11.84 -10.06
N VAL A 489 45.01 12.53 -10.48
CA VAL A 489 46.18 11.96 -11.14
C VAL A 489 47.39 12.06 -10.23
N ARG A 490 48.18 11.00 -10.12
CA ARG A 490 49.42 10.94 -9.34
C ARG A 490 50.54 10.40 -10.20
N ALA A 491 51.75 10.97 -10.04
CA ALA A 491 52.95 10.37 -10.62
C ALA A 491 53.31 9.07 -9.89
N THR A 492 53.71 8.05 -10.62
CA THR A 492 54.03 6.73 -10.05
C THR A 492 55.54 6.52 -9.90
N GLY A 493 56.38 7.31 -10.61
CA GLY A 493 57.80 7.06 -10.74
C GLY A 493 58.14 5.88 -11.70
N ASN A 494 57.19 5.16 -12.19
CA ASN A 494 57.42 4.05 -13.14
C ASN A 494 57.47 4.56 -14.59
N PRO A 495 58.55 4.35 -15.33
CA PRO A 495 58.65 4.83 -16.70
C PRO A 495 57.60 4.25 -17.66
N THR A 496 57.14 3.05 -17.42
CA THR A 496 56.11 2.38 -18.27
C THR A 496 54.73 2.94 -18.02
N THR A 497 54.38 3.19 -16.77
CA THR A 497 53.10 3.76 -16.32
C THR A 497 53.33 4.98 -15.44
N PRO A 498 53.78 6.12 -16.04
CA PRO A 498 54.31 7.26 -15.28
C PRO A 498 53.24 7.97 -14.44
N PHE A 499 51.98 7.71 -14.72
CA PHE A 499 50.84 8.29 -14.00
C PHE A 499 49.81 7.22 -13.62
N ALA A 500 49.28 7.33 -12.43
CA ALA A 500 48.13 6.60 -11.96
C ALA A 500 46.94 7.56 -11.88
N VAL A 501 45.81 7.13 -12.44
CA VAL A 501 44.54 7.85 -12.42
C VAL A 501 43.62 7.14 -11.43
N THR A 502 43.03 7.86 -10.49
CA THR A 502 42.07 7.30 -9.59
C THR A 502 40.81 6.93 -10.38
N PRO A 503 40.39 5.66 -10.39
CA PRO A 503 39.18 5.24 -11.09
C PRO A 503 37.94 5.93 -10.53
N VAL A 504 37.03 6.32 -11.41
CA VAL A 504 35.71 6.80 -11.00
C VAL A 504 34.84 5.62 -10.57
N ALA A 505 34.32 5.71 -9.38
CA ALA A 505 33.40 4.73 -8.82
C ALA A 505 32.16 5.44 -8.23
N LEU A 506 31.16 5.64 -9.05
CA LEU A 506 29.89 6.25 -8.65
C LEU A 506 28.98 5.18 -8.05
N SER A 507 28.41 5.49 -6.88
CA SER A 507 27.43 4.62 -6.23
C SER A 507 26.14 4.59 -7.04
N ARG A 508 25.71 3.39 -7.44
CA ARG A 508 24.44 3.22 -8.15
C ARG A 508 23.24 3.30 -7.21
N ARG A 509 23.44 2.97 -5.96
CA ARG A 509 22.41 2.93 -4.94
C ARG A 509 22.98 3.35 -3.59
N TYR A 510 22.46 4.40 -3.06
CA TYR A 510 22.84 4.92 -1.74
C TYR A 510 21.99 4.34 -0.62
N MET A 511 20.69 4.15 -0.86
CA MET A 511 19.73 3.62 0.10
C MET A 511 19.61 2.11 -0.06
N MET A 512 20.48 1.37 0.64
CA MET A 512 20.52 -0.11 0.57
C MET A 512 19.33 -0.75 1.30
N LYS A 513 18.71 -0.03 2.21
CA LYS A 513 17.60 -0.51 3.05
C LYS A 513 16.26 0.10 2.71
N GLY A 514 16.25 1.13 1.88
CA GLY A 514 15.06 1.80 1.42
C GLY A 514 15.00 1.85 -0.11
N TRP A 515 13.85 2.12 -0.64
CA TRP A 515 13.60 2.29 -2.07
C TRP A 515 12.93 3.64 -2.32
N PHE A 516 13.34 4.28 -3.41
CA PHE A 516 12.68 5.47 -3.93
C PHE A 516 12.35 5.28 -5.42
N ASP A 517 11.14 5.61 -5.81
CA ASP A 517 10.68 5.52 -7.19
C ASP A 517 10.59 6.89 -7.84
N HIS A 518 11.56 7.25 -8.67
CA HIS A 518 11.52 8.49 -9.42
C HIS A 518 10.34 8.57 -10.42
N ALA A 519 9.88 7.43 -10.94
CA ALA A 519 8.76 7.42 -11.87
C ALA A 519 7.43 7.86 -11.23
N SER A 520 7.27 7.59 -9.94
CA SER A 520 6.09 8.03 -9.17
C SER A 520 6.13 9.54 -8.82
N HIS A 521 7.28 10.20 -9.03
CA HIS A 521 7.52 11.61 -8.74
C HIS A 521 7.90 12.41 -9.99
N ASP A 522 7.47 11.97 -11.17
CA ASP A 522 7.88 12.57 -12.45
C ASP A 522 7.29 13.96 -12.71
N THR A 523 6.26 14.35 -11.97
CA THR A 523 5.69 15.71 -11.96
C THR A 523 6.55 16.72 -11.20
N GLU A 524 7.45 16.25 -10.32
CA GLU A 524 8.32 17.10 -9.53
C GLU A 524 9.63 17.42 -10.29
N SER A 525 10.12 18.65 -10.10
CA SER A 525 11.41 19.03 -10.66
C SER A 525 12.54 18.33 -9.89
N CYS A 526 13.62 17.95 -10.57
CA CYS A 526 14.78 17.34 -9.90
C CYS A 526 15.33 18.23 -8.78
N ALA A 527 15.35 19.55 -8.99
CA ALA A 527 15.86 20.54 -8.06
C ALA A 527 14.97 20.77 -6.82
N SER A 528 13.71 20.30 -6.84
CA SER A 528 12.84 20.37 -5.65
C SER A 528 13.33 19.45 -4.54
N CYS A 529 13.99 18.34 -4.91
CA CYS A 529 14.52 17.34 -3.97
C CYS A 529 16.06 17.36 -3.87
N HIS A 530 16.77 17.64 -4.99
CA HIS A 530 18.23 17.61 -5.05
C HIS A 530 18.85 19.00 -5.07
N ALA A 531 19.51 19.39 -4.00
CA ALA A 531 20.12 20.72 -3.85
C ALA A 531 21.48 20.83 -4.59
N VAL A 532 21.52 20.52 -5.89
CA VAL A 532 22.77 20.40 -6.67
C VAL A 532 23.31 21.73 -7.22
N LYS A 533 22.49 22.79 -7.30
CA LYS A 533 22.90 24.07 -7.91
C LYS A 533 24.10 24.75 -7.23
N GLY A 534 24.31 24.48 -5.96
CA GLY A 534 25.47 24.98 -5.20
C GLY A 534 26.62 23.97 -5.05
N SER A 535 26.48 22.76 -5.59
CA SER A 535 27.47 21.70 -5.43
C SER A 535 28.68 21.94 -6.33
N LYS A 536 29.84 22.12 -5.72
CA LYS A 536 31.13 22.37 -6.39
C LYS A 536 31.94 21.10 -6.60
N LEU A 537 31.54 20.01 -5.97
CA LEU A 537 32.27 18.75 -6.00
C LEU A 537 31.33 17.59 -6.29
N SER A 538 31.73 16.69 -7.15
CA SER A 538 31.01 15.42 -7.37
C SER A 538 30.94 14.52 -6.13
N SER A 539 31.85 14.76 -5.16
CA SER A 539 31.85 14.07 -3.86
C SER A 539 30.69 14.47 -2.95
N ASP A 540 30.01 15.58 -3.23
CA ASP A 540 28.86 16.01 -2.43
C ASP A 540 27.69 15.03 -2.62
N VAL A 541 27.20 14.49 -1.52
CA VAL A 541 26.06 13.57 -1.53
C VAL A 541 24.76 14.39 -1.51
N ASN A 542 24.29 14.78 -2.69
CA ASN A 542 23.14 15.65 -2.87
C ASN A 542 21.79 14.88 -2.80
N LEU A 543 21.62 13.99 -1.83
CA LEU A 543 20.37 13.29 -1.57
C LEU A 543 19.44 14.16 -0.73
N PRO A 544 18.12 14.09 -0.95
CA PRO A 544 17.14 14.78 -0.11
C PRO A 544 17.17 14.22 1.32
N LYS A 545 17.11 15.12 2.30
CA LYS A 545 16.94 14.78 3.71
C LYS A 545 15.50 14.33 3.98
N LEU A 546 15.29 13.63 5.09
CA LEU A 546 13.98 13.15 5.53
C LEU A 546 12.90 14.24 5.49
N ALA A 547 13.19 15.41 6.06
CA ALA A 547 12.27 16.53 6.10
C ALA A 547 11.72 16.93 4.71
N LYS A 548 12.50 16.71 3.64
CA LYS A 548 12.05 17.00 2.28
C LYS A 548 10.96 16.03 1.81
N CYS A 549 11.04 14.79 2.22
CA CYS A 549 10.00 13.80 1.92
C CYS A 549 8.72 14.08 2.74
N GLN A 550 8.91 14.49 3.99
CA GLN A 550 7.83 14.82 4.93
C GLN A 550 7.04 16.09 4.56
N GLU A 551 7.52 16.92 3.63
CA GLU A 551 6.70 18.02 3.08
C GLU A 551 5.42 17.52 2.37
N CYS A 552 5.44 16.28 1.86
CA CYS A 552 4.32 15.69 1.13
C CYS A 552 3.86 14.35 1.72
N HIS A 553 4.75 13.61 2.40
CA HIS A 553 4.49 12.29 2.95
C HIS A 553 4.37 12.35 4.47
N GLY A 554 3.21 11.95 5.00
CA GLY A 554 2.99 11.77 6.44
C GLY A 554 3.13 10.31 6.85
N GLY A 555 2.71 9.98 8.08
CA GLY A 555 2.59 8.59 8.55
C GLY A 555 1.45 7.83 7.87
N GLN A 556 1.26 6.57 8.26
CA GLN A 556 0.21 5.73 7.67
C GLN A 556 -1.19 6.34 7.78
N ASP A 557 -1.48 7.00 8.89
CA ASP A 557 -2.79 7.58 9.20
C ASP A 557 -2.89 9.08 8.82
N ALA A 558 -1.95 9.59 8.02
CA ALA A 558 -1.98 10.99 7.58
C ALA A 558 -3.22 11.29 6.73
N HIS A 559 -3.86 12.43 6.98
CA HIS A 559 -5.06 12.88 6.25
C HIS A 559 -4.80 14.08 5.33
N LYS A 560 -3.76 14.87 5.61
CA LYS A 560 -3.40 16.05 4.82
C LYS A 560 -2.28 15.74 3.84
N GLU A 561 -1.36 14.91 4.25
CA GLU A 561 -0.21 14.44 3.49
C GLU A 561 -0.52 13.09 2.84
N VAL A 562 0.36 12.62 1.98
CA VAL A 562 0.27 11.28 1.38
C VAL A 562 0.50 10.23 2.48
N PRO A 563 -0.50 9.38 2.79
CA PRO A 563 -0.32 8.32 3.77
C PRO A 563 0.81 7.37 3.37
N SER A 564 1.78 7.19 4.24
CA SER A 564 3.00 6.46 3.92
C SER A 564 3.37 5.45 5.01
N ALA A 565 3.05 4.19 4.76
CA ALA A 565 3.49 3.09 5.62
C ALA A 565 4.92 2.65 5.29
N CYS A 566 5.58 2.00 6.23
CA CYS A 566 6.95 1.49 6.12
C CYS A 566 7.18 0.67 4.84
N ALA A 567 6.22 -0.18 4.47
CA ALA A 567 6.27 -1.05 3.29
C ALA A 567 6.24 -0.30 1.94
N MET A 568 5.97 1.01 1.93
CA MET A 568 6.04 1.82 0.71
C MET A 568 7.50 2.00 0.25
N CYS A 569 8.43 2.09 1.17
CA CYS A 569 9.85 2.33 0.91
C CYS A 569 10.75 1.16 1.31
N HIS A 570 10.34 0.34 2.25
CA HIS A 570 11.11 -0.78 2.77
C HIS A 570 10.58 -2.11 2.30
N ASP A 571 11.47 -3.05 2.00
CA ASP A 571 11.15 -4.44 1.71
C ASP A 571 11.51 -5.29 2.93
N TYR A 572 10.59 -6.12 3.38
CA TYR A 572 10.84 -7.03 4.50
C TYR A 572 11.90 -8.06 4.14
N HIS A 573 11.77 -8.69 2.99
CA HIS A 573 12.76 -9.64 2.49
C HIS A 573 13.88 -8.90 1.78
N ARG A 574 15.12 -9.25 2.13
CA ARG A 574 16.33 -8.66 1.54
C ARG A 574 16.51 -9.12 0.08
N ASN A 575 15.84 -8.45 -0.82
CA ASN A 575 16.17 -8.51 -2.24
C ASN A 575 16.56 -7.10 -2.68
N ASP A 576 17.53 -7.00 -3.56
CA ASP A 576 18.12 -5.74 -4.04
C ASP A 576 17.18 -4.89 -4.91
N PHE A 577 15.89 -5.02 -4.71
CA PHE A 577 14.89 -4.44 -5.59
C PHE A 577 13.83 -3.66 -4.82
N ALA A 578 13.01 -2.97 -5.58
CA ALA A 578 11.85 -2.24 -5.09
C ALA A 578 10.91 -3.12 -4.26
N PRO A 579 10.22 -2.55 -3.26
CA PRO A 579 9.15 -3.25 -2.53
C PRO A 579 8.15 -3.91 -3.47
N LEU A 580 7.54 -5.00 -3.04
CA LEU A 580 6.59 -5.78 -3.86
C LEU A 580 5.49 -4.92 -4.49
N MET A 581 4.95 -3.97 -3.73
CA MET A 581 3.91 -3.05 -4.24
C MET A 581 4.39 -2.21 -5.42
N VAL A 582 5.63 -1.71 -5.37
CA VAL A 582 6.22 -0.93 -6.47
C VAL A 582 6.48 -1.82 -7.67
N ARG A 583 6.97 -3.05 -7.45
CA ARG A 583 7.20 -4.05 -8.51
C ARG A 583 5.90 -4.43 -9.22
N ASP A 584 4.84 -4.68 -8.47
CA ASP A 584 3.53 -5.06 -9.02
C ASP A 584 2.89 -3.93 -9.83
N ASN A 585 2.95 -2.70 -9.32
CA ASN A 585 2.43 -1.54 -10.04
C ASN A 585 3.17 -1.30 -11.36
N ARG A 586 4.49 -1.53 -11.39
CA ARG A 586 5.28 -1.46 -12.62
C ARG A 586 4.99 -2.58 -13.59
N ALA A 587 4.82 -3.79 -13.11
CA ALA A 587 4.45 -4.92 -13.95
C ALA A 587 3.09 -4.66 -14.63
N ARG A 588 2.13 -4.10 -13.87
CA ARG A 588 0.81 -3.68 -14.40
C ARG A 588 0.96 -2.53 -15.41
N GLY A 589 1.75 -1.50 -15.11
CA GLY A 589 2.02 -0.38 -16.00
C GLY A 589 2.62 -0.83 -17.33
N LYS A 590 3.64 -1.69 -17.31
CA LYS A 590 4.24 -2.27 -18.53
C LYS A 590 3.28 -3.15 -19.32
N ALA A 591 2.41 -3.90 -18.64
CA ALA A 591 1.38 -4.70 -19.32
C ALA A 591 0.36 -3.81 -20.03
N VAL A 592 -0.07 -2.72 -19.41
CA VAL A 592 -0.98 -1.73 -19.99
C VAL A 592 -0.33 -1.01 -21.17
N GLU A 593 0.93 -0.62 -21.04
CA GLU A 593 1.69 0.05 -22.11
C GLU A 593 1.90 -0.89 -23.30
N HIS A 594 2.24 -2.15 -23.06
CA HIS A 594 2.38 -3.16 -24.13
C HIS A 594 1.04 -3.43 -24.84
N ILE A 595 -0.07 -3.48 -24.08
CA ILE A 595 -1.41 -3.61 -24.68
C ILE A 595 -1.75 -2.38 -25.52
N ARG A 596 -1.42 -1.18 -25.04
CA ARG A 596 -1.62 0.09 -25.77
C ARG A 596 -0.78 0.17 -27.03
N GLU A 597 0.50 -0.21 -26.98
CA GLU A 597 1.37 -0.29 -28.18
C GLU A 597 0.85 -1.30 -29.20
N LYS A 598 0.39 -2.45 -28.74
CA LYS A 598 -0.18 -3.50 -29.60
C LYS A 598 -1.48 -3.03 -30.27
N ALA A 599 -2.33 -2.33 -29.52
CA ALA A 599 -3.56 -1.74 -30.05
C ALA A 599 -3.27 -0.62 -31.07
N LEU A 600 -2.27 0.23 -30.83
CA LEU A 600 -1.84 1.27 -31.75
C LEU A 600 -1.22 0.68 -33.03
N LYS A 601 -0.43 -0.37 -32.95
CA LYS A 601 0.11 -1.10 -34.12
C LYS A 601 -0.99 -1.77 -34.93
N GLN A 602 -2.02 -2.31 -34.29
CA GLN A 602 -3.18 -2.90 -34.98
C GLN A 602 -4.09 -1.84 -35.63
N ALA A 603 -4.22 -0.66 -35.03
CA ALA A 603 -4.96 0.45 -35.61
C ALA A 603 -4.23 1.14 -36.77
N GLY A 604 -2.89 1.11 -36.80
CA GLY A 604 -2.06 1.69 -37.86
C GLY A 604 -1.90 0.82 -39.12
N THR A 605 -2.34 -0.45 -39.08
CA THR A 605 -2.27 -1.37 -40.24
C THR A 605 -3.59 -1.42 -41.05
N GLY A 606 -4.53 -0.53 -40.75
CA GLY A 606 -5.86 -0.45 -41.36
C GLY A 606 -6.08 0.78 -42.26
N ILE A 607 -5.05 1.26 -42.98
CA ILE A 607 -5.19 2.23 -44.10
C ILE A 607 -4.44 1.69 -45.31
#